data_4ff304405ae09a3b317d6e291492cfe0
#
_entry.id   4ff304405ae09a3b317d6e291492cfe0
#
_cell.length_a   1.000
_cell.length_b   1.000
_cell.length_c   1.000
_cell.angle_alpha   90.00
_cell.angle_beta   90.00
_cell.angle_gamma   90.00
#
_symmetry.space_group_name_H-M   'P 1'
#
loop_
_entity.id
_entity.type
_entity.pdbx_description
1 polymer ?
#
loop_
_entity_poly.entity_id
_entity_poly.type
_entity_poly.pdbx_seq_one_letter_code
_entity_poly.pdbx_strand_id
1 'polypeptide(L)' 'MKIDCIMCGKEHLNKNTIGINKKLLGEGQDNFYCIDCLAEYLGVTSQDIFDKIEEFKDEGCKLFD' A
#
# COMPACT_ATOMS: atom_id res chain seq x y z
N MET A 1 -0.24 14.49 -7.74
CA MET A 1 -0.96 14.64 -6.46
C MET A 1 -0.17 13.93 -5.36
N LYS A 2 -0.03 14.60 -4.23
CA LYS A 2 0.79 14.12 -3.12
C LYS A 2 -0.08 13.37 -2.12
N ILE A 3 0.27 12.11 -1.84
CA ILE A 3 -0.43 11.29 -0.87
C ILE A 3 0.54 10.88 0.23
N ASP A 4 0.19 11.17 1.47
CA ASP A 4 1.02 10.92 2.63
C ASP A 4 0.40 9.84 3.52
N CYS A 5 1.26 9.17 4.32
CA CYS A 5 0.79 8.20 5.30
C CYS A 5 0.01 8.92 6.40
N ILE A 6 -1.21 8.48 6.66
CA ILE A 6 -2.07 9.09 7.66
C ILE A 6 -1.60 8.81 9.11
N MET A 7 -0.82 7.75 9.30
CA MET A 7 -0.38 7.35 10.64
C MET A 7 0.92 8.01 11.07
N CYS A 8 1.94 8.00 10.23
CA CYS A 8 3.27 8.51 10.59
C CYS A 8 3.67 9.77 9.83
N GLY A 9 2.88 10.19 8.85
CA GLY A 9 3.15 11.39 8.09
C GLY A 9 4.22 11.24 7.02
N LYS A 10 4.63 10.01 6.70
CA LYS A 10 5.60 9.79 5.63
C LYS A 10 5.08 10.35 4.33
N GLU A 11 5.85 11.24 3.71
CA GLU A 11 5.45 11.95 2.50
C GLU A 11 5.71 11.14 1.23
N HIS A 12 4.94 11.45 0.19
CA HIS A 12 5.12 10.92 -1.17
C HIS A 12 5.09 9.39 -1.24
N LEU A 13 3.98 8.80 -0.81
CA LEU A 13 3.78 7.36 -0.98
C LEU A 13 3.80 7.04 -2.47
N ASN A 14 4.55 6.02 -2.85
CA ASN A 14 4.67 5.65 -4.26
C ASN A 14 3.43 4.93 -4.77
N LYS A 15 3.36 4.72 -6.09
CA LYS A 15 2.22 4.09 -6.74
C LYS A 15 1.93 2.69 -6.17
N ASN A 16 2.96 1.91 -5.92
CA ASN A 16 2.79 0.56 -5.40
C ASN A 16 2.21 0.57 -3.98
N THR A 17 2.67 1.50 -3.13
CA THR A 17 2.14 1.66 -1.78
C THR A 17 0.67 2.06 -1.81
N ILE A 18 0.32 3.02 -2.64
CA ILE A 18 -1.07 3.46 -2.80
C ILE A 18 -1.92 2.31 -3.36
N GLY A 19 -1.39 1.59 -4.34
CA GLY A 19 -2.08 0.46 -4.94
C GLY A 19 -2.38 -0.65 -3.95
N ILE A 20 -1.41 -1.01 -3.11
CA ILE A 20 -1.62 -2.07 -2.13
C ILE A 20 -2.63 -1.67 -1.06
N ASN A 21 -2.68 -0.38 -0.69
CA ASN A 21 -3.73 0.12 0.20
C ASN A 21 -5.11 -0.11 -0.41
N LYS A 22 -5.29 0.29 -1.67
CA LYS A 22 -6.55 0.11 -2.38
C LYS A 22 -6.94 -1.36 -2.51
N LYS A 23 -5.95 -2.22 -2.75
CA LYS A 23 -6.19 -3.64 -2.95
C LYS A 23 -6.61 -4.34 -1.66
N LEU A 24 -5.97 -3.99 -0.55
CA LEU A 24 -6.21 -4.66 0.73
C LEU A 24 -7.32 -4.00 1.56
N LEU A 25 -7.51 -2.69 1.41
CA LEU A 25 -8.49 -1.93 2.20
C LEU A 25 -9.71 -1.50 1.41
N GLY A 26 -9.63 -1.60 0.07
CA GLY A 26 -10.73 -1.21 -0.81
C GLY A 26 -10.38 -0.01 -1.69
N GLU A 27 -10.97 0.04 -2.89
CA GLU A 27 -10.68 1.10 -3.86
C GLU A 27 -11.23 2.46 -3.46
N GLY A 28 -12.22 2.50 -2.59
CA GLY A 28 -12.79 3.75 -2.09
C GLY A 28 -12.03 4.35 -0.93
N GLN A 29 -10.85 3.83 -0.63
CA GLN A 29 -10.06 4.27 0.51
C GLN A 29 -9.54 5.69 0.31
N ASP A 30 -9.86 6.59 1.25
CA ASP A 30 -9.41 7.99 1.23
C ASP A 30 -8.12 8.20 2.00
N ASN A 31 -7.82 7.33 2.96
CA ASN A 31 -6.64 7.41 3.80
C ASN A 31 -5.67 6.29 3.43
N PHE A 32 -4.39 6.63 3.33
CA PHE A 32 -3.37 5.68 2.91
C PHE A 32 -2.29 5.54 3.97
N TYR A 33 -1.68 4.36 4.04
CA TYR A 33 -0.63 4.02 4.99
C TYR A 33 0.65 3.69 4.24
N CYS A 34 1.79 4.06 4.81
CA CYS A 34 3.06 3.58 4.27
C CYS A 34 3.18 2.07 4.53
N ILE A 35 4.16 1.42 3.90
CA ILE A 35 4.31 -0.03 4.02
C ILE A 35 4.40 -0.47 5.49
N ASP A 36 5.21 0.21 6.28
CA ASP A 36 5.40 -0.13 7.70
C ASP A 36 4.10 0.01 8.51
N CYS A 37 3.40 1.12 8.33
CA CYS A 37 2.14 1.35 9.06
C CYS A 37 1.05 0.40 8.60
N LEU A 38 0.99 0.12 7.30
CA LEU A 38 0.02 -0.83 6.75
C LEU A 38 0.26 -2.23 7.31
N ALA A 39 1.52 -2.66 7.36
CA ALA A 39 1.88 -3.97 7.91
C ALA A 39 1.43 -4.06 9.37
N GLU A 40 1.70 -3.03 10.16
CA GLU A 40 1.30 -2.99 11.57
C GLU A 40 -0.22 -3.02 11.71
N TYR A 41 -0.93 -2.25 10.88
CA TYR A 41 -2.39 -2.21 10.89
C TYR A 41 -2.99 -3.60 10.63
N LEU A 42 -2.41 -4.33 9.69
CA LEU A 42 -2.90 -5.65 9.29
C LEU A 42 -2.33 -6.80 10.14
N GLY A 43 -1.36 -6.50 10.99
CA GLY A 43 -0.73 -7.52 11.84
C GLY A 43 0.22 -8.43 11.07
N VAL A 44 0.88 -7.91 10.04
CA VAL A 44 1.83 -8.66 9.22
C VAL A 44 3.17 -7.91 9.18
N THR A 45 4.16 -8.45 8.48
CA THR A 45 5.45 -7.79 8.32
C THR A 45 5.49 -6.95 7.05
N SER A 46 6.46 -6.01 6.98
CA SER A 46 6.68 -5.24 5.76
C SER A 46 6.98 -6.15 4.58
N GLN A 47 7.72 -7.23 4.82
CA GLN A 47 8.04 -8.20 3.78
C GLN A 47 6.78 -8.85 3.22
N ASP A 48 5.81 -9.15 4.07
CA ASP A 48 4.52 -9.70 3.63
C ASP A 48 3.82 -8.76 2.68
N ILE A 49 3.89 -7.45 2.96
CA ILE A 49 3.29 -6.43 2.08
C ILE A 49 4.01 -6.41 0.73
N PHE A 50 5.34 -6.44 0.73
CA PHE A 50 6.11 -6.46 -0.52
C PHE A 50 5.82 -7.71 -1.34
N ASP A 51 5.67 -8.86 -0.68
CA ASP A 51 5.32 -10.12 -1.34
C ASP A 51 3.96 -10.02 -2.02
N LYS A 52 2.99 -9.37 -1.37
CA LYS A 52 1.67 -9.14 -1.95
C LYS A 52 1.75 -8.22 -3.17
N ILE A 53 2.55 -7.17 -3.10
CA ILE A 53 2.75 -6.27 -4.23
C ILE A 53 3.29 -7.06 -5.44
N GLU A 54 4.29 -7.90 -5.21
CA GLU A 54 4.87 -8.72 -6.29
C GLU A 54 3.83 -9.67 -6.88
N GLU A 55 3.01 -10.30 -6.04
CA GLU A 55 1.94 -11.18 -6.50
C GLU A 55 0.97 -10.45 -7.41
N PHE A 56 0.52 -9.28 -7.01
CA PHE A 56 -0.44 -8.49 -7.79
C PHE A 56 0.17 -7.99 -9.09
N LYS A 57 1.45 -7.61 -9.09
CA LYS A 57 2.16 -7.21 -10.30
C LYS A 57 2.23 -8.38 -11.30
N ASP A 58 2.55 -9.57 -10.80
CA ASP A 58 2.63 -10.78 -11.61
C ASP A 58 1.28 -11.15 -12.24
N GLU A 59 0.19 -10.82 -11.54
CA GLU A 59 -1.17 -11.04 -12.05
C GLU A 59 -1.59 -9.97 -13.06
N GLY A 60 -0.74 -8.99 -13.32
CA GLY A 60 -1.04 -7.92 -14.26
C GLY A 60 -1.97 -6.85 -13.71
N CYS A 61 -2.00 -6.68 -12.40
CA CYS A 61 -2.84 -5.68 -11.77
C CYS A 61 -2.39 -4.26 -12.16
N LYS A 62 -3.31 -3.46 -12.66
CA LYS A 62 -3.02 -2.11 -13.16
C LYS A 62 -2.73 -1.09 -12.05
N LEU A 63 -2.98 -1.44 -10.80
CA LEU A 63 -2.68 -0.57 -9.66
C LEU A 63 -1.19 -0.50 -9.35
N PHE A 64 -0.39 -1.37 -9.96
CA PHE A 64 1.04 -1.49 -9.69
C PHE A 64 1.88 -1.29 -10.94
N ASP A 65 3.10 -0.87 -10.73
CA ASP A 65 4.08 -0.73 -11.83
C ASP A 65 4.68 -2.08 -12.21
#